data_9afd9f390a39b24867d071123dbb09d0
#
_entry.id   9afd9f390a39b24867d071123dbb09d0
#
_cell.length_a   1.000
_cell.length_b   1.000
_cell.length_c   1.000
_cell.angle_alpha   90.00
_cell.angle_beta   90.00
_cell.angle_gamma   90.00
#
_symmetry.space_group_name_H-M   'P 1'
#
loop_
_entity.id
_entity.type
_entity.pdbx_description
1 polymer ?
#
loop_
_entity_poly.entity_id
_entity_poly.type
_entity_poly.pdbx_seq_one_letter_code
_entity_poly.pdbx_strand_id
1 'polypeptide(L)'
;PFSYKGRAYLRVESATSIMPQEIYNQYLIQRGGKYAWEAIANPDLKISDLDEHAVISAVRGGIRSGRLPEATIREDLPTILEKFSLLHDGKLNNASAVLFGHDFYYYPQCLLRLARFKGTTKDEFIDNQRVTGNIYALLDAAMAFFFKHLSLSGKIEGLYREEELEIPYKALRECCTNAL
;
A
#
# COMPACT_ATOMS: atom_id res chain seq x y z
N PRO A 1 -26.69 10.84 2.99
CA PRO A 1 -27.65 10.00 3.69
C PRO A 1 -28.48 10.83 4.67
N PHE A 2 -29.74 10.48 4.80
CA PHE A 2 -30.65 11.12 5.77
C PHE A 2 -30.77 10.19 6.98
N SER A 3 -30.87 10.75 8.17
CA SER A 3 -31.13 9.97 9.38
C SER A 3 -32.55 10.26 9.89
N TYR A 4 -33.26 9.21 10.26
CA TYR A 4 -34.56 9.29 10.89
C TYR A 4 -34.67 8.27 12.02
N LYS A 5 -35.04 8.67 13.21
CA LYS A 5 -35.15 7.83 14.42
C LYS A 5 -33.88 6.96 14.65
N GLY A 6 -32.69 7.56 14.50
CA GLY A 6 -31.41 6.89 14.71
C GLY A 6 -30.99 5.91 13.61
N ARG A 7 -31.70 5.83 12.49
CA ARG A 7 -31.37 4.99 11.35
C ARG A 7 -30.99 5.85 10.15
N ALA A 8 -29.97 5.44 9.42
CA ALA A 8 -29.58 6.07 8.16
C ALA A 8 -30.37 5.46 6.98
N TYR A 9 -30.75 6.32 6.04
CA TYR A 9 -31.49 5.93 4.84
C TYR A 9 -30.73 6.33 3.58
N LEU A 10 -30.85 5.51 2.57
CA LEU A 10 -30.29 5.73 1.23
C LEU A 10 -31.43 5.75 0.22
N ARG A 11 -31.38 6.69 -0.72
CA ARG A 11 -32.27 6.69 -1.87
C ARG A 11 -31.58 6.01 -3.04
N VAL A 12 -32.19 4.96 -3.54
CA VAL A 12 -31.77 4.25 -4.75
C VAL A 12 -32.90 4.38 -5.74
N GLU A 13 -32.65 5.10 -6.83
CA GLU A 13 -33.64 5.45 -7.85
C GLU A 13 -34.88 6.15 -7.24
N SER A 14 -36.04 5.52 -7.28
CA SER A 14 -37.30 6.04 -6.74
C SER A 14 -37.64 5.61 -5.31
N ALA A 15 -36.89 4.64 -4.76
CA ALA A 15 -37.15 4.06 -3.45
C ALA A 15 -36.18 4.59 -2.38
N THR A 16 -36.71 4.72 -1.15
CA THR A 16 -35.89 5.02 0.03
C THR A 16 -35.84 3.76 0.90
N SER A 17 -34.62 3.25 1.15
CA SER A 17 -34.37 2.05 1.95
C SER A 17 -33.49 2.38 3.15
N ILE A 18 -33.53 1.51 4.17
CA ILE A 18 -32.57 1.59 5.28
C ILE A 18 -31.18 1.32 4.70
N MET A 19 -30.24 2.20 5.03
CA MET A 19 -28.86 2.05 4.59
C MET A 19 -28.22 0.87 5.30
N PRO A 20 -27.60 -0.09 4.56
CA PRO A 20 -26.80 -1.15 5.15
C PRO A 20 -25.68 -0.57 6.02
N GLN A 21 -25.36 -1.23 7.14
CA GLN A 21 -24.36 -0.74 8.10
C GLN A 21 -22.99 -0.54 7.44
N GLU A 22 -22.60 -1.40 6.52
CA GLU A 22 -21.35 -1.31 5.77
C GLU A 22 -21.26 -0.02 4.94
N ILE A 23 -22.34 0.31 4.22
CA ILE A 23 -22.43 1.54 3.43
C ILE A 23 -22.42 2.76 4.36
N TYR A 24 -23.12 2.70 5.49
CA TYR A 24 -23.10 3.77 6.47
C TYR A 24 -21.70 4.02 7.03
N ASN A 25 -20.97 2.97 7.37
CA ASN A 25 -19.59 3.07 7.85
C ASN A 25 -18.67 3.69 6.78
N GLN A 26 -18.81 3.29 5.50
CA GLN A 26 -18.07 3.91 4.40
C GLN A 26 -18.35 5.43 4.30
N TYR A 27 -19.61 5.84 4.42
CA TYR A 27 -19.95 7.27 4.43
C TYR A 27 -19.39 8.01 5.64
N LEU A 28 -19.34 7.39 6.81
CA LEU A 28 -18.72 7.98 7.99
C LEU A 28 -17.22 8.20 7.78
N ILE A 29 -16.53 7.20 7.22
CA ILE A 29 -15.10 7.30 6.88
C ILE A 29 -14.87 8.41 5.85
N GLN A 30 -15.67 8.49 4.79
CA GLN A 30 -15.55 9.52 3.76
C GLN A 30 -15.87 10.94 4.27
N ARG A 31 -16.82 11.08 5.20
CA ARG A 31 -17.16 12.37 5.83
C ARG A 31 -16.10 12.85 6.81
N GLY A 32 -15.33 11.92 7.32
CA GLY A 32 -14.32 12.21 8.32
C GLY A 32 -13.14 13.01 7.83
N GLY A 33 -13.11 13.66 6.71
CA GLY A 33 -12.09 14.49 6.04
C GLY A 33 -10.79 14.85 6.79
N LYS A 34 -10.85 14.95 8.13
CA LYS A 34 -9.74 14.97 9.09
C LYS A 34 -9.39 13.60 9.68
N TYR A 35 -10.22 12.57 9.41
CA TYR A 35 -10.11 11.21 9.96
C TYR A 35 -10.25 10.21 8.81
N ALA A 36 -9.41 10.38 7.80
CA ALA A 36 -9.20 9.33 6.83
C ALA A 36 -8.82 8.04 7.57
N TRP A 37 -9.25 6.89 7.08
CA TRP A 37 -9.06 5.59 7.75
C TRP A 37 -7.61 5.37 8.19
N GLU A 38 -6.67 5.78 7.37
CA GLU A 38 -5.24 5.67 7.61
C GLU A 38 -4.76 6.44 8.85
N ALA A 39 -5.43 7.56 9.17
CA ALA A 39 -5.08 8.42 10.31
C ALA A 39 -5.77 8.00 11.62
N ILE A 40 -6.71 7.04 11.57
CA ILE A 40 -7.39 6.55 12.78
C ILE A 40 -6.40 5.77 13.63
N ALA A 41 -6.33 6.11 14.93
CA ALA A 41 -5.52 5.38 15.89
C ALA A 41 -5.98 3.92 15.99
N ASN A 42 -5.00 3.01 15.96
CA ASN A 42 -5.22 1.57 16.10
C ASN A 42 -4.84 1.13 17.51
N PRO A 43 -5.82 0.81 18.38
CA PRO A 43 -5.55 0.49 19.78
C PRO A 43 -4.84 -0.86 19.98
N ASP A 44 -4.93 -1.74 18.98
CA ASP A 44 -4.39 -3.09 19.06
C ASP A 44 -2.96 -3.20 18.50
N LEU A 45 -2.48 -2.15 17.80
CA LEU A 45 -1.17 -2.12 17.16
C LEU A 45 -0.10 -1.58 18.11
N LYS A 46 1.01 -2.29 18.22
CA LYS A 46 2.18 -1.90 19.01
C LYS A 46 3.38 -1.65 18.11
N ILE A 47 4.35 -0.90 18.60
CA ILE A 47 5.62 -0.66 17.87
C ILE A 47 6.35 -1.97 17.57
N SER A 48 6.24 -2.97 18.45
CA SER A 48 6.81 -4.31 18.25
C SER A 48 6.21 -5.08 17.07
N ASP A 49 5.03 -4.66 16.58
CA ASP A 49 4.34 -5.31 15.48
C ASP A 49 4.75 -4.72 14.12
N LEU A 50 5.65 -3.74 14.14
CA LEU A 50 6.20 -3.10 12.95
C LEU A 50 7.57 -3.68 12.57
N ASP A 51 7.82 -3.77 11.28
CA ASP A 51 9.10 -4.11 10.68
C ASP A 51 10.07 -2.93 10.77
N GLU A 52 10.93 -2.93 11.77
CA GLU A 52 11.95 -1.90 11.97
C GLU A 52 12.90 -1.78 10.76
N HIS A 53 13.23 -2.89 10.11
CA HIS A 53 14.08 -2.86 8.91
C HIS A 53 13.40 -2.14 7.75
N ALA A 54 12.10 -2.30 7.57
CA ALA A 54 11.33 -1.58 6.57
C ALA A 54 11.28 -0.08 6.89
N VAL A 55 11.08 0.32 8.16
CA VAL A 55 11.14 1.73 8.58
C VAL A 55 12.51 2.34 8.29
N ILE A 56 13.59 1.68 8.70
CA ILE A 56 14.97 2.17 8.47
C ILE A 56 15.28 2.22 6.98
N SER A 57 14.79 1.28 6.19
CA SER A 57 14.94 1.29 4.73
C SER A 57 14.22 2.49 4.09
N ALA A 58 13.02 2.82 4.57
CA ALA A 58 12.27 4.02 4.15
C ALA A 58 13.04 5.31 4.49
N VAL A 59 13.59 5.42 5.71
CA VAL A 59 14.44 6.56 6.13
C VAL A 59 15.64 6.70 5.21
N ARG A 60 16.38 5.62 4.94
CA ARG A 60 17.53 5.64 4.01
C ARG A 60 17.11 6.07 2.60
N GLY A 61 15.95 5.65 2.14
CA GLY A 61 15.36 6.08 0.87
C GLY A 61 15.07 7.58 0.85
N GLY A 62 14.49 8.11 1.93
CA GLY A 62 14.21 9.52 2.12
C GLY A 62 15.48 10.39 2.13
N ILE A 63 16.54 9.93 2.82
CA ILE A 63 17.85 10.61 2.85
C ILE A 63 18.46 10.62 1.45
N ARG A 64 18.52 9.49 0.76
CA ARG A 64 19.09 9.41 -0.60
C ARG A 64 18.36 10.31 -1.61
N SER A 65 17.06 10.51 -1.43
CA SER A 65 16.26 11.40 -2.28
C SER A 65 16.26 12.86 -1.83
N GLY A 66 17.02 13.21 -0.78
CA GLY A 66 17.11 14.58 -0.24
C GLY A 66 15.85 15.04 0.48
N ARG A 67 14.92 14.13 0.82
CA ARG A 67 13.67 14.46 1.54
C ARG A 67 13.81 14.42 3.05
N LEU A 68 14.80 13.71 3.56
CA LEU A 68 15.11 13.61 4.99
C LEU A 68 16.56 14.01 5.26
N PRO A 69 16.82 14.67 6.40
CA PRO A 69 18.20 14.94 6.85
C PRO A 69 18.91 13.64 7.23
N GLU A 70 20.23 13.58 7.05
CA GLU A 70 21.04 12.42 7.43
C GLU A 70 20.94 12.08 8.92
N ALA A 71 20.72 13.07 9.78
CA ALA A 71 20.57 12.87 11.21
C ALA A 71 19.42 11.96 11.58
N THR A 72 18.37 11.88 10.75
CA THR A 72 17.17 11.05 11.01
C THR A 72 17.48 9.56 11.20
N ILE A 73 18.56 9.06 10.58
CA ILE A 73 18.94 7.64 10.73
C ILE A 73 19.42 7.28 12.14
N ARG A 74 19.78 8.28 12.95
CA ARG A 74 20.28 8.10 14.32
C ARG A 74 19.19 8.26 15.38
N GLU A 75 18.00 8.62 14.97
CA GLU A 75 16.86 8.80 15.86
C GLU A 75 16.27 7.44 16.25
N ASP A 76 15.60 7.40 17.40
CA ASP A 76 14.88 6.21 17.83
C ASP A 76 13.60 5.99 17.00
N LEU A 77 13.13 4.76 16.99
CA LEU A 77 11.98 4.35 16.18
C LEU A 77 10.71 5.16 16.50
N PRO A 78 10.34 5.42 17.78
CA PRO A 78 9.20 6.27 18.08
C PRO A 78 9.31 7.67 17.47
N THR A 79 10.45 8.33 17.60
CA THR A 79 10.69 9.66 17.03
C THR A 79 10.54 9.67 15.50
N ILE A 80 11.05 8.65 14.83
CA ILE A 80 10.88 8.49 13.37
C ILE A 80 9.40 8.35 13.01
N LEU A 81 8.67 7.51 13.74
CA LEU A 81 7.24 7.27 13.50
C LEU A 81 6.39 8.54 13.76
N GLU A 82 6.73 9.33 14.76
CA GLU A 82 6.09 10.63 15.00
C GLU A 82 6.32 11.61 13.83
N LYS A 83 7.57 11.70 13.34
CA LYS A 83 7.90 12.53 12.17
C LYS A 83 7.17 12.10 10.90
N PHE A 84 6.89 10.82 10.76
CA PHE A 84 6.09 10.29 9.67
C PHE A 84 4.57 10.43 9.89
N SER A 85 4.15 11.02 10.99
CA SER A 85 2.74 11.13 11.41
C SER A 85 2.05 9.77 11.53
N LEU A 86 2.81 8.75 11.95
CA LEU A 86 2.33 7.39 12.17
C LEU A 86 2.09 7.07 13.64
N LEU A 87 2.71 7.83 14.55
CA LEU A 87 2.57 7.73 16.00
C LEU A 87 2.10 9.08 16.55
N HIS A 88 0.99 9.08 17.29
CA HIS A 88 0.43 10.27 17.95
C HIS A 88 0.00 9.90 19.37
N ASP A 89 0.45 10.66 20.36
CA ASP A 89 0.13 10.42 21.78
C ASP A 89 0.37 8.97 22.22
N GLY A 90 1.47 8.36 21.74
CA GLY A 90 1.85 6.98 22.01
C GLY A 90 0.98 5.92 21.32
N LYS A 91 0.12 6.30 20.36
CA LYS A 91 -0.75 5.39 19.59
C LYS A 91 -0.39 5.41 18.11
N LEU A 92 -0.19 4.22 17.56
CA LEU A 92 -0.03 4.03 16.14
C LEU A 92 -1.37 4.18 15.41
N ASN A 93 -1.33 4.64 14.17
CA ASN A 93 -2.50 4.70 13.30
C ASN A 93 -2.54 3.50 12.32
N ASN A 94 -3.64 3.36 11.56
CA ASN A 94 -3.79 2.26 10.61
C ASN A 94 -2.74 2.30 9.48
N ALA A 95 -2.27 3.49 9.08
CA ALA A 95 -1.21 3.61 8.08
C ALA A 95 0.08 2.93 8.53
N SER A 96 0.39 2.95 9.83
CA SER A 96 1.56 2.28 10.39
C SER A 96 1.55 0.77 10.10
N ALA A 97 0.38 0.12 10.26
CA ALA A 97 0.23 -1.30 9.97
C ALA A 97 0.43 -1.59 8.47
N VAL A 98 -0.19 -0.81 7.59
CA VAL A 98 -0.11 -1.05 6.14
C VAL A 98 1.29 -0.79 5.60
N LEU A 99 1.97 0.24 6.11
CA LEU A 99 3.32 0.60 5.66
C LEU A 99 4.38 -0.34 6.22
N PHE A 100 4.28 -0.72 7.49
CA PHE A 100 5.39 -1.36 8.20
C PHE A 100 4.99 -2.58 9.06
N GLY A 101 3.73 -3.00 9.05
CA GLY A 101 3.30 -4.16 9.83
C GLY A 101 3.90 -5.48 9.36
N HIS A 102 3.91 -6.46 10.27
CA HIS A 102 4.25 -7.86 9.98
C HIS A 102 3.02 -8.73 9.75
N ASP A 103 1.91 -8.45 10.45
CA ASP A 103 0.68 -9.24 10.40
C ASP A 103 -0.43 -8.48 9.68
N PHE A 104 -1.06 -9.15 8.71
CA PHE A 104 -2.10 -8.58 7.85
C PHE A 104 -3.42 -9.34 7.93
N TYR A 105 -3.64 -10.13 8.98
CA TYR A 105 -4.90 -10.86 9.16
C TYR A 105 -6.12 -9.94 9.12
N TYR A 106 -6.01 -8.78 9.76
CA TYR A 106 -7.09 -7.77 9.79
C TYR A 106 -7.06 -6.77 8.63
N TYR A 107 -6.12 -6.93 7.69
CA TYR A 107 -5.92 -6.02 6.56
C TYR A 107 -5.99 -6.80 5.23
N PRO A 108 -7.19 -7.31 4.83
CA PRO A 108 -7.33 -8.10 3.61
C PRO A 108 -6.99 -7.32 2.33
N GLN A 109 -6.97 -5.99 2.39
CA GLN A 109 -6.52 -5.10 1.32
C GLN A 109 -4.99 -5.18 1.10
N CYS A 110 -4.20 -5.59 2.10
CA CYS A 110 -2.75 -5.81 1.96
C CYS A 110 -2.45 -7.13 1.24
N LEU A 111 -3.14 -7.36 0.14
CA LEU A 111 -3.05 -8.56 -0.68
C LEU A 111 -2.88 -8.17 -2.15
N LEU A 112 -1.75 -8.58 -2.73
CA LEU A 112 -1.47 -8.45 -4.15
C LEU A 112 -1.72 -9.77 -4.87
N ARG A 113 -2.43 -9.73 -6.00
CA ARG A 113 -2.60 -10.86 -6.90
C ARG A 113 -1.92 -10.55 -8.23
N LEU A 114 -0.99 -11.39 -8.60
CA LEU A 114 -0.21 -11.26 -9.82
C LEU A 114 -0.51 -12.48 -10.70
N ALA A 115 -0.81 -12.25 -11.96
CA ALA A 115 -1.09 -13.33 -12.88
C ALA A 115 -0.54 -13.03 -14.28
N ARG A 116 0.08 -14.03 -14.89
CA ARG A 116 0.41 -14.06 -16.31
C ARG A 116 -0.46 -15.09 -16.99
N PHE A 117 -1.25 -14.64 -17.96
CA PHE A 117 -2.12 -15.50 -18.76
C PHE A 117 -1.42 -15.98 -20.03
N LYS A 118 -1.85 -17.13 -20.53
CA LYS A 118 -1.43 -17.64 -21.81
C LYS A 118 -2.35 -17.09 -22.91
N GLY A 119 -1.74 -16.40 -23.87
CA GLY A 119 -2.51 -15.75 -24.94
C GLY A 119 -3.25 -14.50 -24.48
N THR A 120 -4.42 -14.26 -25.04
CA THR A 120 -5.20 -13.01 -24.86
C THR A 120 -6.45 -13.19 -23.97
N THR A 121 -6.73 -14.41 -23.54
CA THR A 121 -7.85 -14.73 -22.65
C THR A 121 -7.36 -14.97 -21.22
N LYS A 122 -8.31 -14.97 -20.25
CA LYS A 122 -8.00 -15.20 -18.83
C LYS A 122 -8.25 -16.66 -18.40
N ASP A 123 -8.24 -17.59 -19.33
CA ASP A 123 -8.66 -18.98 -19.08
C ASP A 123 -7.51 -19.87 -18.59
N GLU A 124 -6.26 -19.57 -19.00
CA GLU A 124 -5.11 -20.37 -18.66
C GLU A 124 -3.98 -19.50 -18.10
N PHE A 125 -3.46 -19.85 -16.91
CA PHE A 125 -2.36 -19.14 -16.27
C PHE A 125 -1.01 -19.77 -16.64
N ILE A 126 -0.04 -18.94 -16.97
CA ILE A 126 1.38 -19.32 -17.01
C ILE A 126 1.99 -19.22 -15.62
N ASP A 127 1.61 -18.18 -14.87
CA ASP A 127 2.02 -17.97 -13.48
C ASP A 127 0.90 -17.24 -12.73
N ASN A 128 0.71 -17.60 -11.46
CA ASN A 128 -0.26 -16.97 -10.59
C ASN A 128 0.30 -16.92 -9.18
N GLN A 129 0.44 -15.72 -8.63
CA GLN A 129 0.97 -15.50 -7.30
C GLN A 129 -0.01 -14.69 -6.46
N ARG A 130 -0.04 -15.01 -5.17
CA ARG A 130 -0.79 -14.28 -4.16
C ARG A 130 0.17 -13.93 -3.04
N VAL A 131 0.38 -12.63 -2.83
CA VAL A 131 1.35 -12.11 -1.87
C VAL A 131 0.63 -11.23 -0.87
N THR A 132 0.84 -11.47 0.41
CA THR A 132 0.36 -10.63 1.50
C THR A 132 1.58 -9.99 2.17
N GLY A 133 1.50 -8.71 2.49
CA GLY A 133 2.63 -8.01 3.10
C GLY A 133 2.38 -6.52 3.23
N ASN A 134 3.33 -5.80 3.81
CA ASN A 134 3.31 -4.34 3.80
C ASN A 134 3.53 -3.81 2.37
N ILE A 135 3.24 -2.53 2.17
CA ILE A 135 3.25 -1.92 0.84
C ILE A 135 4.61 -2.06 0.13
N TYR A 136 5.72 -2.05 0.87
CA TYR A 136 7.06 -2.23 0.31
C TYR A 136 7.26 -3.65 -0.18
N ALA A 137 6.88 -4.65 0.62
CA ALA A 137 6.95 -6.06 0.25
C ALA A 137 6.06 -6.37 -0.96
N LEU A 138 4.85 -5.78 -1.02
CA LEU A 138 3.95 -5.94 -2.16
C LEU A 138 4.54 -5.31 -3.43
N LEU A 139 5.14 -4.13 -3.32
CA LEU A 139 5.80 -3.46 -4.45
C LEU A 139 7.00 -4.26 -4.96
N ASP A 140 7.83 -4.76 -4.06
CA ASP A 140 8.99 -5.58 -4.43
C ASP A 140 8.56 -6.90 -5.09
N ALA A 141 7.50 -7.53 -4.60
CA ALA A 141 6.92 -8.73 -5.22
C ALA A 141 6.37 -8.43 -6.63
N ALA A 142 5.69 -7.30 -6.82
CA ALA A 142 5.21 -6.86 -8.13
C ALA A 142 6.37 -6.66 -9.10
N MET A 143 7.42 -5.95 -8.69
CA MET A 143 8.58 -5.68 -9.53
C MET A 143 9.32 -6.98 -9.88
N ALA A 144 9.51 -7.89 -8.91
CA ALA A 144 10.11 -9.19 -9.17
C ALA A 144 9.29 -10.03 -10.19
N PHE A 145 7.96 -9.99 -10.08
CA PHE A 145 7.08 -10.65 -11.02
C PHE A 145 7.22 -10.08 -12.45
N PHE A 146 7.29 -8.76 -12.59
CA PHE A 146 7.51 -8.13 -13.89
C PHE A 146 8.86 -8.49 -14.49
N PHE A 147 9.94 -8.47 -13.70
CA PHE A 147 11.26 -8.90 -14.17
C PHE A 147 11.28 -10.35 -14.64
N LYS A 148 10.50 -11.23 -13.99
CA LYS A 148 10.38 -12.63 -14.39
C LYS A 148 9.65 -12.83 -15.72
N HIS A 149 8.69 -11.96 -16.04
CA HIS A 149 7.72 -12.21 -17.10
C HIS A 149 7.76 -11.25 -18.28
N LEU A 150 8.35 -10.06 -18.11
CA LEU A 150 8.53 -9.12 -19.20
C LEU A 150 9.81 -9.41 -19.97
N SER A 151 9.79 -9.15 -21.26
CA SER A 151 10.92 -9.35 -22.12
C SER A 151 12.01 -8.33 -21.85
N LEU A 152 13.27 -8.80 -21.84
CA LEU A 152 14.44 -7.95 -21.83
C LEU A 152 14.86 -7.71 -23.30
N SER A 153 14.90 -6.46 -23.70
CA SER A 153 15.53 -6.05 -24.97
C SER A 153 16.98 -5.65 -24.68
N GLY A 154 17.91 -6.20 -25.46
CA GLY A 154 19.33 -5.82 -25.38
C GLY A 154 19.72 -4.93 -26.54
N LYS A 155 20.21 -3.72 -26.26
CA LYS A 155 20.86 -2.86 -27.26
C LYS A 155 22.37 -2.96 -27.07
N ILE A 156 23.09 -3.29 -28.14
CA ILE A 156 24.54 -3.35 -28.11
C ILE A 156 25.06 -2.02 -28.67
N GLU A 157 25.70 -1.23 -27.81
CA GLU A 157 26.41 -0.02 -28.21
C GLU A 157 27.91 -0.20 -27.94
N GLY A 158 28.67 -0.45 -29.00
CA GLY A 158 30.11 -0.76 -28.90
C GLY A 158 30.39 -2.08 -28.20
N LEU A 159 31.09 -2.04 -27.06
CA LEU A 159 31.46 -3.22 -26.26
C LEU A 159 30.48 -3.46 -25.09
N TYR A 160 29.49 -2.61 -24.91
CA TYR A 160 28.54 -2.70 -23.81
C TYR A 160 27.17 -3.15 -24.32
N ARG A 161 26.56 -4.09 -23.60
CA ARG A 161 25.18 -4.51 -23.78
C ARG A 161 24.35 -3.84 -22.69
N GLU A 162 23.47 -2.96 -23.07
CA GLU A 162 22.43 -2.41 -22.18
C GLU A 162 21.17 -3.26 -22.32
N GLU A 163 20.69 -3.77 -21.22
CA GLU A 163 19.45 -4.53 -21.14
C GLU A 163 18.36 -3.67 -20.53
N GLU A 164 17.29 -3.48 -21.28
CA GLU A 164 16.10 -2.76 -20.82
C GLU A 164 14.87 -3.66 -20.88
N LEU A 165 13.99 -3.53 -19.89
CA LEU A 165 12.67 -4.14 -19.95
C LEU A 165 11.86 -3.49 -21.09
N GLU A 166 11.01 -4.29 -21.76
CA GLU A 166 10.07 -3.81 -22.79
C GLU A 166 9.17 -2.66 -22.28
N ILE A 167 8.94 -2.59 -20.96
CA ILE A 167 8.30 -1.46 -20.28
C ILE A 167 9.33 -0.87 -19.31
N PRO A 168 9.61 0.45 -19.35
CA PRO A 168 10.60 1.07 -18.48
C PRO A 168 10.34 0.81 -16.99
N TYR A 169 11.38 0.41 -16.25
CA TYR A 169 11.31 0.13 -14.81
C TYR A 169 10.59 1.23 -14.00
N LYS A 170 10.91 2.50 -14.31
CA LYS A 170 10.31 3.65 -13.59
C LYS A 170 8.80 3.71 -13.80
N ALA A 171 8.33 3.45 -15.01
CA ALA A 171 6.89 3.46 -15.33
C ALA A 171 6.16 2.32 -14.61
N LEU A 172 6.73 1.11 -14.61
CA LEU A 172 6.16 -0.03 -13.88
C LEU A 172 6.06 0.26 -12.38
N ARG A 173 7.14 0.77 -11.79
CA ARG A 173 7.18 1.10 -10.37
C ARG A 173 6.13 2.17 -10.01
N GLU A 174 6.01 3.20 -10.81
CA GLU A 174 5.02 4.28 -10.60
C GLU A 174 3.59 3.74 -10.72
N CYS A 175 3.29 2.94 -11.74
CA CYS A 175 1.98 2.32 -11.89
C CYS A 175 1.63 1.44 -10.69
N CYS A 176 2.57 0.62 -10.19
CA CYS A 176 2.36 -0.20 -9.01
C CYS A 176 2.14 0.62 -7.75
N THR A 177 2.95 1.66 -7.55
CA THR A 177 2.81 2.55 -6.38
C THR A 177 1.46 3.26 -6.36
N ASN A 178 0.91 3.61 -7.54
CA ASN A 178 -0.41 4.24 -7.64
C ASN A 178 -1.57 3.23 -7.51
N ALA A 179 -1.31 1.93 -7.67
CA ALA A 179 -2.32 0.87 -7.57
C ALA A 179 -2.39 0.23 -6.18
N LEU A 180 -1.32 0.33 -5.38
CA LEU A 180 -1.21 -0.15 -4.01
C LEU A 180 -1.67 0.92 -3.01
#